data_0a5e18e45bacb4e8a3f3b6088d9ab123
#
_entry.id   0a5e18e45bacb4e8a3f3b6088d9ab123
#
_cell.length_a   1.000
_cell.length_b   1.000
_cell.length_c   1.000
_cell.angle_alpha   90.00
_cell.angle_beta   90.00
_cell.angle_gamma   90.00
#
_symmetry.space_group_name_H-M   'P 1'
#
loop_
_entity.id
_entity.type
_entity.pdbx_description
1 polymer ?
#
loop_
_entity_poly.entity_id
_entity_poly.type
_entity_poly.pdbx_seq_one_letter_code
_entity_poly.pdbx_strand_id
1 'polypeptide(L)'
;MANMREIRSRIKSVNDIMKITNAMYLISSSKMKHAKQRLDDTEPYFYTLQNTIAHILKHTPHTSNLYFHRRDEIPNEKRKKGYIVITGDKGLAGAYNHNVLKLTEQEIVKGGEIKLFIIGQVGRMYFARKGILYEAYFQYTAQNPSMYRAREISELILSKFLSEELDDVYVVYTDMISSMKEEAKLLQILPFRRERFENLHSGKHREIHHTATFDPSPEIVMENLVPNYAKGLIYGTMVEAFASEQHARMMAMDSATKSAKDMIQELNLAYNRARPVSYTHLRAHETL
;
A
#
# COMPACT_ATOMS: atom_id res chain seq x y z
N MET A 1 -43.03 -17.52 10.98
CA MET A 1 -42.01 -17.94 11.95
C MET A 1 -40.91 -18.66 11.21
N ALA A 2 -39.66 -18.31 11.44
CA ALA A 2 -38.54 -18.99 10.75
C ALA A 2 -38.53 -20.47 11.13
N ASN A 3 -38.47 -21.34 10.14
CA ASN A 3 -38.48 -22.80 10.34
C ASN A 3 -37.19 -23.20 11.08
N MET A 4 -37.28 -24.08 12.10
CA MET A 4 -36.11 -24.58 12.85
C MET A 4 -34.98 -25.12 11.96
N ARG A 5 -35.31 -25.71 10.80
CA ARG A 5 -34.35 -26.11 9.78
C ARG A 5 -33.56 -24.93 9.22
N GLU A 6 -34.22 -23.82 8.97
CA GLU A 6 -33.60 -22.61 8.45
C GLU A 6 -32.64 -22.00 9.46
N ILE A 7 -33.02 -21.88 10.73
CA ILE A 7 -32.16 -21.37 11.80
C ILE A 7 -30.92 -22.25 11.97
N ARG A 8 -31.10 -23.57 11.95
CA ARG A 8 -29.98 -24.52 12.03
C ARG A 8 -29.03 -24.43 10.83
N SER A 9 -29.58 -24.23 9.63
CA SER A 9 -28.78 -24.01 8.41
C SER A 9 -28.00 -22.72 8.49
N ARG A 10 -28.60 -21.62 8.97
CA ARG A 10 -27.92 -20.33 9.20
C ARG A 10 -26.81 -20.45 10.23
N ILE A 11 -27.04 -21.11 11.36
CA ILE A 11 -25.99 -21.37 12.37
C ILE A 11 -24.79 -22.07 11.72
N LYS A 12 -25.03 -23.09 10.90
CA LYS A 12 -23.97 -23.81 10.21
C LYS A 12 -23.20 -22.87 9.27
N SER A 13 -23.91 -22.12 8.43
CA SER A 13 -23.26 -21.18 7.48
C SER A 13 -22.44 -20.11 8.19
N VAL A 14 -22.94 -19.52 9.29
CA VAL A 14 -22.20 -18.50 10.04
C VAL A 14 -20.97 -19.11 10.73
N ASN A 15 -21.06 -20.35 11.24
CA ASN A 15 -19.90 -21.06 11.78
C ASN A 15 -18.82 -21.30 10.70
N ASP A 16 -19.21 -21.64 9.48
CA ASP A 16 -18.26 -21.86 8.39
C ASP A 16 -17.62 -20.53 7.96
N ILE A 17 -18.38 -19.43 7.88
CA ILE A 17 -17.85 -18.09 7.65
C ILE A 17 -16.84 -17.71 8.76
N MET A 18 -17.17 -17.95 10.02
CA MET A 18 -16.28 -17.66 11.14
C MET A 18 -14.94 -18.40 11.06
N LYS A 19 -14.96 -19.66 10.62
CA LYS A 19 -13.72 -20.43 10.39
C LYS A 19 -12.88 -19.82 9.28
N ILE A 20 -13.52 -19.40 8.18
CA ILE A 20 -12.83 -18.76 7.02
C ILE A 20 -12.23 -17.42 7.45
N THR A 21 -12.99 -16.56 8.13
CA THR A 21 -12.51 -15.25 8.58
C THR A 21 -11.35 -15.38 9.57
N ASN A 22 -11.42 -16.34 10.49
CA ASN A 22 -10.32 -16.61 11.42
C ASN A 22 -9.06 -17.12 10.70
N ALA A 23 -9.21 -18.00 9.70
CA ALA A 23 -8.08 -18.44 8.88
C ALA A 23 -7.45 -17.27 8.09
N MET A 24 -8.29 -16.39 7.52
CA MET A 24 -7.81 -15.20 6.80
C MET A 24 -7.11 -14.21 7.74
N TYR A 25 -7.58 -14.04 8.97
CA TYR A 25 -6.91 -13.26 10.01
C TYR A 25 -5.48 -13.78 10.26
N LEU A 26 -5.32 -15.08 10.50
CA LEU A 26 -4.02 -15.69 10.78
C LEU A 26 -3.05 -15.57 9.58
N ILE A 27 -3.55 -15.81 8.37
CA ILE A 27 -2.73 -15.66 7.15
C ILE A 27 -2.28 -14.22 6.96
N SER A 28 -3.17 -13.25 7.14
CA SER A 28 -2.84 -11.83 6.97
C SER A 28 -1.86 -11.36 8.05
N SER A 29 -2.02 -11.79 9.30
CA SER A 29 -1.09 -11.52 10.39
C SER A 29 0.32 -12.04 10.09
N SER A 30 0.43 -13.28 9.59
CA SER A 30 1.72 -13.87 9.19
C SER A 30 2.35 -13.10 8.04
N LYS A 31 1.59 -12.78 6.99
CA LYS A 31 2.09 -12.02 5.83
C LYS A 31 2.57 -10.62 6.21
N MET A 32 1.82 -9.94 7.07
CA MET A 32 2.22 -8.62 7.59
C MET A 32 3.55 -8.69 8.34
N LYS A 33 3.70 -9.68 9.24
CA LYS A 33 4.95 -9.87 9.99
C LYS A 33 6.15 -10.11 9.06
N HIS A 34 5.99 -10.96 8.06
CA HIS A 34 7.05 -11.22 7.08
C HIS A 34 7.38 -10.00 6.22
N ALA A 35 6.38 -9.19 5.87
CA ALA A 35 6.62 -7.95 5.12
C ALA A 35 7.44 -6.96 5.95
N LYS A 36 7.06 -6.73 7.21
CA LYS A 36 7.83 -5.87 8.12
C LYS A 36 9.26 -6.34 8.30
N GLN A 37 9.48 -7.63 8.52
CA GLN A 37 10.82 -8.18 8.64
C GLN A 37 11.69 -7.89 7.41
N ARG A 38 11.13 -8.05 6.20
CA ARG A 38 11.84 -7.73 4.95
C ARG A 38 12.19 -6.25 4.84
N LEU A 39 11.33 -5.36 5.33
CA LEU A 39 11.59 -3.93 5.35
C LEU A 39 12.75 -3.63 6.32
N ASP A 40 12.67 -4.15 7.55
CA ASP A 40 13.69 -3.99 8.57
C ASP A 40 15.07 -4.50 8.09
N ASP A 41 15.09 -5.63 7.36
CA ASP A 41 16.33 -6.21 6.82
C ASP A 41 16.97 -5.35 5.72
N THR A 42 16.17 -4.56 4.98
CA THR A 42 16.65 -3.75 3.86
C THR A 42 16.85 -2.27 4.20
N GLU A 43 16.19 -1.78 5.24
CA GLU A 43 16.23 -0.39 5.69
C GLU A 43 17.67 0.13 5.91
N PRO A 44 18.59 -0.60 6.59
CA PRO A 44 19.95 -0.11 6.82
C PRO A 44 20.73 0.19 5.53
N TYR A 45 20.50 -0.60 4.48
CA TYR A 45 21.13 -0.36 3.18
C TYR A 45 20.64 0.94 2.55
N PHE A 46 19.32 1.16 2.52
CA PHE A 46 18.75 2.39 1.93
C PHE A 46 19.06 3.62 2.77
N TYR A 47 19.13 3.47 4.09
CA TYR A 47 19.58 4.53 4.97
C TYR A 47 21.03 4.95 4.68
N THR A 48 21.91 3.97 4.45
CA THR A 48 23.30 4.23 4.06
C THR A 48 23.39 4.98 2.73
N LEU A 49 22.60 4.56 1.71
CA LEU A 49 22.52 5.28 0.44
C LEU A 49 22.07 6.74 0.63
N GLN A 50 21.03 6.93 1.42
CA GLN A 50 20.49 8.26 1.71
C GLN A 50 21.50 9.17 2.40
N ASN A 51 22.23 8.65 3.40
CA ASN A 51 23.28 9.39 4.08
C ASN A 51 24.44 9.72 3.15
N THR A 52 24.83 8.80 2.29
CA THR A 52 25.91 9.05 1.32
C THR A 52 25.49 10.15 0.33
N ILE A 53 24.27 10.13 -0.19
CA ILE A 53 23.74 11.21 -1.04
C ILE A 53 23.74 12.54 -0.28
N ALA A 54 23.26 12.55 0.97
CA ALA A 54 23.24 13.74 1.81
C ALA A 54 24.66 14.32 2.02
N HIS A 55 25.63 13.44 2.26
CA HIS A 55 27.04 13.82 2.42
C HIS A 55 27.62 14.43 1.14
N ILE A 56 27.36 13.83 -0.02
CA ILE A 56 27.81 14.40 -1.32
C ILE A 56 27.17 15.78 -1.54
N LEU A 57 25.86 15.92 -1.36
CA LEU A 57 25.15 17.17 -1.56
C LEU A 57 25.65 18.29 -0.64
N LYS A 58 26.07 17.96 0.59
CA LYS A 58 26.64 18.92 1.55
C LYS A 58 28.03 19.43 1.12
N HIS A 59 28.88 18.55 0.59
CA HIS A 59 30.27 18.90 0.25
C HIS A 59 30.44 19.38 -1.20
N THR A 60 29.47 19.09 -2.08
CA THR A 60 29.46 19.50 -3.48
C THR A 60 28.13 20.16 -3.86
N PRO A 61 27.86 21.37 -3.35
CA PRO A 61 26.57 22.05 -3.52
C PRO A 61 26.25 22.40 -4.98
N HIS A 62 27.26 22.48 -5.84
CA HIS A 62 27.12 22.78 -7.26
C HIS A 62 26.97 21.55 -8.17
N THR A 63 26.97 20.34 -7.60
CA THR A 63 26.76 19.12 -8.39
C THR A 63 25.38 19.15 -9.05
N SER A 64 25.39 19.25 -10.37
CA SER A 64 24.15 19.17 -11.15
C SER A 64 23.84 17.69 -11.41
N ASN A 65 22.68 17.25 -10.95
CA ASN A 65 22.20 15.91 -11.25
C ASN A 65 20.76 16.01 -11.75
N LEU A 66 20.47 15.35 -12.87
CA LEU A 66 19.18 15.44 -13.57
C LEU A 66 17.99 15.05 -12.68
N TYR A 67 18.18 14.13 -11.73
CA TYR A 67 17.12 13.69 -10.83
C TYR A 67 16.73 14.71 -9.77
N PHE A 68 17.51 15.79 -9.58
CA PHE A 68 17.22 16.91 -8.70
C PHE A 68 16.72 18.15 -9.46
N HIS A 69 16.68 18.09 -10.78
CA HIS A 69 16.28 19.22 -11.60
C HIS A 69 14.77 19.41 -11.58
N ARG A 70 14.30 20.49 -10.95
CA ARG A 70 12.88 20.73 -10.66
C ARG A 70 12.03 21.20 -11.83
N ARG A 71 12.64 21.59 -12.95
CA ARG A 71 11.92 22.16 -14.11
C ARG A 71 10.90 23.24 -13.71
N ASP A 72 11.29 24.12 -12.80
CA ASP A 72 10.38 25.16 -12.23
C ASP A 72 9.86 26.15 -13.28
N GLU A 73 10.46 26.15 -14.45
CA GLU A 73 10.05 26.95 -15.63
C GLU A 73 8.71 26.48 -16.21
N ILE A 74 8.28 25.24 -15.97
CA ILE A 74 7.03 24.68 -16.46
C ILE A 74 5.90 25.02 -15.49
N PRO A 75 4.84 25.76 -15.93
CA PRO A 75 3.67 26.04 -15.09
C PRO A 75 3.01 24.74 -14.63
N ASN A 76 2.51 24.74 -13.40
CA ASN A 76 1.98 23.54 -12.73
C ASN A 76 0.84 22.84 -13.52
N GLU A 77 0.08 23.63 -14.31
CA GLU A 77 -1.01 23.15 -15.17
C GLU A 77 -0.53 22.39 -16.42
N LYS A 78 0.70 22.66 -16.85
CA LYS A 78 1.32 22.03 -18.05
C LYS A 78 2.30 20.91 -17.69
N ARG A 79 2.55 20.67 -16.40
CA ARG A 79 3.45 19.63 -15.93
C ARG A 79 2.87 18.25 -16.20
N LYS A 80 3.72 17.37 -16.69
CA LYS A 80 3.42 15.95 -16.90
C LYS A 80 3.67 15.19 -15.59
N LYS A 81 2.58 14.79 -14.92
CA LYS A 81 2.63 14.16 -13.60
C LYS A 81 2.39 12.67 -13.73
N GLY A 82 3.34 11.87 -13.26
CA GLY A 82 3.21 10.42 -13.13
C GLY A 82 2.78 10.03 -11.72
N TYR A 83 1.71 9.27 -11.58
CA TYR A 83 1.26 8.72 -10.30
C TYR A 83 1.38 7.21 -10.29
N ILE A 84 2.25 6.68 -9.44
CA ILE A 84 2.31 5.25 -9.13
C ILE A 84 1.29 4.98 -8.03
N VAL A 85 0.19 4.31 -8.37
CA VAL A 85 -0.92 4.06 -7.45
C VAL A 85 -0.85 2.62 -6.96
N ILE A 86 -0.63 2.42 -5.66
CA ILE A 86 -0.47 1.09 -5.07
C ILE A 86 -1.78 0.68 -4.39
N THR A 87 -2.51 -0.24 -5.01
CA THR A 87 -3.74 -0.85 -4.48
C THR A 87 -3.54 -2.35 -4.28
N GLY A 88 -4.45 -3.01 -3.59
CA GLY A 88 -4.45 -4.46 -3.46
C GLY A 88 -4.90 -5.17 -4.74
N ASP A 89 -4.55 -6.45 -4.86
CA ASP A 89 -5.08 -7.33 -5.91
C ASP A 89 -6.45 -7.91 -5.55
N LYS A 90 -6.79 -7.95 -4.26
CA LYS A 90 -8.04 -8.50 -3.73
C LYS A 90 -8.69 -7.54 -2.75
N GLY A 91 -9.99 -7.69 -2.55
CA GLY A 91 -10.75 -6.95 -1.55
C GLY A 91 -10.63 -7.52 -0.13
N LEU A 92 -11.67 -7.30 0.68
CA LEU A 92 -11.78 -7.71 2.08
C LEU A 92 -10.71 -7.10 3.01
N ALA A 93 -10.20 -5.93 2.64
CA ALA A 93 -9.20 -5.16 3.40
C ALA A 93 -9.80 -3.82 3.89
N GLY A 94 -11.03 -3.83 4.37
CA GLY A 94 -11.69 -2.62 4.86
C GLY A 94 -11.68 -1.47 3.85
N ALA A 95 -11.32 -0.28 4.31
CA ALA A 95 -11.25 0.94 3.50
C ALA A 95 -9.91 1.13 2.76
N TYR A 96 -8.94 0.22 2.88
CA TYR A 96 -7.59 0.33 2.32
C TYR A 96 -7.59 0.81 0.87
N ASN A 97 -8.21 0.04 -0.02
CA ASN A 97 -8.25 0.40 -1.44
C ASN A 97 -9.01 1.70 -1.70
N HIS A 98 -10.15 1.89 -1.01
CA HIS A 98 -10.99 3.08 -1.19
C HIS A 98 -10.24 4.38 -0.87
N ASN A 99 -9.45 4.39 0.20
CA ASN A 99 -8.72 5.58 0.62
C ASN A 99 -7.65 6.00 -0.41
N VAL A 100 -6.88 5.04 -0.92
CA VAL A 100 -5.88 5.28 -1.98
C VAL A 100 -6.55 5.79 -3.26
N LEU A 101 -7.62 5.15 -3.70
CA LEU A 101 -8.34 5.54 -4.91
C LEU A 101 -8.94 6.95 -4.79
N LYS A 102 -9.55 7.27 -3.65
CA LYS A 102 -10.09 8.60 -3.35
C LYS A 102 -9.01 9.67 -3.38
N LEU A 103 -7.86 9.42 -2.75
CA LEU A 103 -6.73 10.35 -2.78
C LEU A 103 -6.21 10.56 -4.20
N THR A 104 -6.10 9.48 -4.99
CA THR A 104 -5.70 9.58 -6.40
C THR A 104 -6.68 10.43 -7.22
N GLU A 105 -7.98 10.26 -7.03
CA GLU A 105 -8.98 11.10 -7.70
C GLU A 105 -8.86 12.59 -7.34
N GLN A 106 -8.58 12.89 -6.07
CA GLN A 106 -8.35 14.26 -5.64
C GLN A 106 -7.13 14.89 -6.32
N GLU A 107 -6.08 14.10 -6.57
CA GLU A 107 -4.90 14.57 -7.30
C GLU A 107 -5.20 14.77 -8.80
N ILE A 108 -5.99 13.88 -9.41
CA ILE A 108 -6.42 14.01 -10.81
C ILE A 108 -7.21 15.32 -11.03
N VAL A 109 -8.09 15.67 -10.11
CA VAL A 109 -8.91 16.89 -10.21
C VAL A 109 -8.08 18.18 -10.13
N LYS A 110 -6.88 18.15 -9.54
CA LYS A 110 -5.96 19.32 -9.47
C LYS A 110 -5.41 19.73 -10.84
N GLY A 111 -5.60 18.90 -11.87
CA GLY A 111 -5.22 19.20 -13.25
C GLY A 111 -3.75 18.93 -13.59
N GLY A 112 -3.44 19.12 -14.87
CA GLY A 112 -2.17 18.79 -15.50
C GLY A 112 -2.30 17.57 -16.42
N GLU A 113 -1.23 17.27 -17.16
CA GLU A 113 -1.16 16.04 -17.95
C GLU A 113 -0.80 14.87 -16.99
N ILE A 114 -1.72 13.93 -16.79
CA ILE A 114 -1.60 12.87 -15.80
C ILE A 114 -1.40 11.52 -16.47
N LYS A 115 -0.36 10.78 -16.04
CA LYS A 115 -0.15 9.37 -16.38
C LYS A 115 -0.26 8.51 -15.12
N LEU A 116 -1.16 7.53 -15.14
CA LEU A 116 -1.39 6.62 -14.01
C LEU A 116 -0.69 5.28 -14.23
N PHE A 117 0.16 4.89 -13.28
CA PHE A 117 0.86 3.61 -13.22
C PHE A 117 0.28 2.80 -12.07
N ILE A 118 -0.57 1.82 -12.35
CA ILE A 118 -1.38 1.17 -11.31
C ILE A 118 -0.78 -0.19 -10.93
N ILE A 119 -0.40 -0.34 -9.68
CA ILE A 119 -0.04 -1.61 -9.04
C ILE A 119 -1.29 -2.16 -8.35
N GLY A 120 -1.63 -3.43 -8.63
CA GLY A 120 -2.78 -4.09 -8.05
C GLY A 120 -4.02 -4.08 -8.94
N GLN A 121 -4.77 -5.19 -8.87
CA GLN A 121 -5.94 -5.43 -9.74
C GLN A 121 -7.12 -4.52 -9.40
N VAL A 122 -7.32 -4.22 -8.10
CA VAL A 122 -8.47 -3.42 -7.65
C VAL A 122 -8.44 -2.03 -8.26
N GLY A 123 -7.28 -1.37 -8.28
CA GLY A 123 -7.10 -0.05 -8.89
C GLY A 123 -7.36 -0.06 -10.39
N ARG A 124 -6.78 -1.05 -11.11
CA ARG A 124 -7.02 -1.18 -12.56
C ARG A 124 -8.51 -1.32 -12.90
N MET A 125 -9.21 -2.19 -12.19
CA MET A 125 -10.65 -2.38 -12.40
C MET A 125 -11.45 -1.12 -12.06
N TYR A 126 -11.05 -0.40 -11.03
CA TYR A 126 -11.73 0.82 -10.61
C TYR A 126 -11.62 1.92 -11.67
N PHE A 127 -10.41 2.25 -12.12
CA PHE A 127 -10.19 3.31 -13.11
C PHE A 127 -10.72 2.93 -14.48
N ALA A 128 -10.64 1.66 -14.88
CA ALA A 128 -11.26 1.16 -16.10
C ALA A 128 -12.79 1.37 -16.10
N ARG A 129 -13.47 1.08 -14.98
CA ARG A 129 -14.93 1.30 -14.86
C ARG A 129 -15.32 2.77 -14.91
N LYS A 130 -14.45 3.66 -14.44
CA LYS A 130 -14.68 5.12 -14.50
C LYS A 130 -14.28 5.76 -15.83
N GLY A 131 -13.70 4.99 -16.76
CA GLY A 131 -13.20 5.52 -18.02
C GLY A 131 -11.97 6.43 -17.86
N ILE A 132 -11.25 6.33 -16.75
CA ILE A 132 -10.02 7.07 -16.51
C ILE A 132 -8.86 6.31 -17.13
N LEU A 133 -8.10 6.99 -18.00
CA LEU A 133 -6.96 6.39 -18.70
C LEU A 133 -5.81 6.08 -17.72
N TYR A 134 -5.19 4.94 -17.92
CA TYR A 134 -3.98 4.50 -17.22
C TYR A 134 -3.06 3.72 -18.15
N GLU A 135 -1.81 3.56 -17.78
CA GLU A 135 -0.80 2.83 -18.57
C GLU A 135 -1.09 1.33 -18.55
N ALA A 136 -1.76 0.84 -19.60
CA ALA A 136 -2.30 -0.52 -19.67
C ALA A 136 -1.21 -1.61 -19.68
N TYR A 137 0.01 -1.30 -20.15
CA TYR A 137 1.15 -2.22 -20.14
C TYR A 137 1.75 -2.39 -18.74
N PHE A 138 1.45 -1.48 -17.80
CA PHE A 138 1.97 -1.50 -16.43
C PHE A 138 1.15 -2.47 -15.56
N GLN A 139 1.41 -3.78 -15.70
CA GLN A 139 0.61 -4.84 -15.07
C GLN A 139 1.35 -5.51 -13.91
N TYR A 140 1.62 -4.76 -12.84
CA TYR A 140 2.25 -5.31 -11.64
C TYR A 140 1.23 -5.70 -10.58
N THR A 141 1.49 -6.83 -9.90
CA THR A 141 0.72 -7.29 -8.75
C THR A 141 1.24 -6.62 -7.47
N ALA A 142 0.35 -6.34 -6.54
CA ALA A 142 0.70 -5.84 -5.21
C ALA A 142 1.18 -6.95 -4.25
N GLN A 143 0.92 -8.23 -4.59
CA GLN A 143 1.30 -9.35 -3.72
C GLN A 143 2.81 -9.63 -3.76
N ASN A 144 3.35 -9.99 -2.60
CA ASN A 144 4.76 -10.35 -2.42
C ASN A 144 5.72 -9.36 -3.09
N PRO A 145 5.79 -8.11 -2.62
CA PRO A 145 6.70 -7.12 -3.15
C PRO A 145 8.14 -7.65 -3.11
N SER A 146 8.87 -7.48 -4.21
CA SER A 146 10.26 -7.93 -4.35
C SER A 146 11.13 -6.79 -4.88
N MET A 147 12.41 -6.82 -4.52
CA MET A 147 13.40 -5.85 -5.02
C MET A 147 13.51 -5.91 -6.54
N TYR A 148 13.40 -7.10 -7.14
CA TYR A 148 13.42 -7.25 -8.60
C TYR A 148 12.30 -6.45 -9.27
N ARG A 149 11.06 -6.58 -8.77
CA ARG A 149 9.90 -5.83 -9.29
C ARG A 149 10.02 -4.32 -9.07
N ALA A 150 10.50 -3.92 -7.90
CA ALA A 150 10.77 -2.51 -7.63
C ALA A 150 11.83 -1.93 -8.56
N ARG A 151 12.83 -2.74 -8.93
CA ARG A 151 13.84 -2.39 -9.92
C ARG A 151 13.21 -2.15 -11.30
N GLU A 152 12.43 -3.08 -11.83
CA GLU A 152 11.75 -2.93 -13.12
C GLU A 152 10.88 -1.66 -13.16
N ILE A 153 10.08 -1.44 -12.12
CA ILE A 153 9.22 -0.25 -11.99
C ILE A 153 10.07 1.02 -11.96
N SER A 154 11.14 1.04 -11.15
CA SER A 154 11.98 2.23 -11.02
C SER A 154 12.71 2.56 -12.32
N GLU A 155 13.26 1.57 -13.02
CA GLU A 155 13.95 1.75 -14.30
C GLU A 155 13.01 2.34 -15.37
N LEU A 156 11.79 1.84 -15.45
CA LEU A 156 10.76 2.40 -16.34
C LEU A 156 10.43 3.85 -16.01
N ILE A 157 10.18 4.16 -14.74
CA ILE A 157 9.79 5.50 -14.30
C ILE A 157 10.96 6.49 -14.45
N LEU A 158 12.17 6.07 -14.09
CA LEU A 158 13.38 6.90 -14.25
C LEU A 158 13.65 7.20 -15.74
N SER A 159 13.49 6.21 -16.64
CA SER A 159 13.65 6.44 -18.07
C SER A 159 12.66 7.47 -18.61
N LYS A 160 11.37 7.39 -18.19
CA LYS A 160 10.33 8.37 -18.56
C LYS A 160 10.57 9.76 -17.99
N PHE A 161 11.16 9.86 -16.83
CA PHE A 161 11.55 11.13 -16.24
C PHE A 161 12.73 11.76 -16.98
N LEU A 162 13.76 10.97 -17.34
CA LEU A 162 14.92 11.43 -18.09
C LEU A 162 14.58 11.79 -19.55
N SER A 163 13.63 11.09 -20.16
CA SER A 163 13.13 11.40 -21.52
C SER A 163 12.13 12.56 -21.57
N GLU A 164 11.89 13.23 -20.45
CA GLU A 164 10.94 14.35 -20.31
C GLU A 164 9.47 13.98 -20.63
N GLU A 165 9.16 12.69 -20.59
CA GLU A 165 7.77 12.24 -20.63
C GLU A 165 7.03 12.48 -19.28
N LEU A 166 7.79 12.67 -18.19
CA LEU A 166 7.29 13.00 -16.86
C LEU A 166 8.14 14.12 -16.26
N ASP A 167 7.50 15.12 -15.68
CA ASP A 167 8.15 16.21 -14.94
C ASP A 167 8.14 15.98 -13.43
N ASP A 168 7.06 15.41 -12.93
CA ASP A 168 6.92 15.05 -11.52
C ASP A 168 6.46 13.59 -11.40
N VAL A 169 6.99 12.88 -10.43
CA VAL A 169 6.56 11.50 -10.11
C VAL A 169 6.18 11.39 -8.65
N TYR A 170 4.98 10.87 -8.43
CA TYR A 170 4.40 10.64 -7.12
C TYR A 170 4.05 9.16 -6.92
N VAL A 171 4.10 8.71 -5.67
CA VAL A 171 3.51 7.43 -5.25
C VAL A 171 2.32 7.71 -4.34
N VAL A 172 1.19 7.08 -4.65
CA VAL A 172 0.00 7.06 -3.80
C VAL A 172 -0.09 5.66 -3.17
N TYR A 173 0.05 5.59 -1.86
CA TYR A 173 0.09 4.34 -1.12
C TYR A 173 -0.51 4.52 0.28
N THR A 174 -0.75 3.43 0.99
CA THR A 174 -1.17 3.48 2.40
C THR A 174 0.02 3.24 3.30
N ASP A 175 0.23 4.17 4.22
CA ASP A 175 1.23 4.15 5.27
C ASP A 175 0.60 3.71 6.60
N MET A 176 1.30 2.87 7.35
CA MET A 176 0.91 2.45 8.68
C MET A 176 1.51 3.38 9.73
N ILE A 177 0.74 4.41 10.15
CA ILE A 177 1.19 5.36 11.17
C ILE A 177 1.30 4.68 12.54
N SER A 178 0.38 3.77 12.84
CA SER A 178 0.37 3.00 14.09
C SER A 178 -0.36 1.66 13.89
N SER A 179 -0.34 0.79 14.92
CA SER A 179 -1.11 -0.44 14.93
C SER A 179 -2.63 -0.25 14.85
N MET A 180 -3.12 1.00 14.91
CA MET A 180 -4.57 1.31 14.88
C MET A 180 -4.93 2.32 13.77
N LYS A 181 -3.95 2.93 13.12
CA LYS A 181 -4.20 4.00 12.15
C LYS A 181 -3.39 3.80 10.88
N GLU A 182 -4.11 3.69 9.77
CA GLU A 182 -3.60 3.67 8.41
C GLU A 182 -4.05 4.93 7.68
N GLU A 183 -3.20 5.48 6.85
CA GLU A 183 -3.50 6.69 6.09
C GLU A 183 -2.97 6.58 4.66
N ALA A 184 -3.80 6.93 3.68
CA ALA A 184 -3.34 7.05 2.31
C ALA A 184 -2.49 8.32 2.17
N LYS A 185 -1.27 8.17 1.65
CA LYS A 185 -0.29 9.24 1.49
C LYS A 185 0.11 9.43 0.03
N LEU A 186 0.45 10.68 -0.27
CA LEU A 186 1.09 11.09 -1.51
C LEU A 186 2.55 11.38 -1.21
N LEU A 187 3.45 10.64 -1.84
CA LEU A 187 4.89 10.82 -1.71
C LEU A 187 5.48 11.23 -3.05
N GLN A 188 6.10 12.40 -3.13
CA GLN A 188 6.88 12.78 -4.31
C GLN A 188 8.20 12.00 -4.33
N ILE A 189 8.45 11.28 -5.43
CA ILE A 189 9.70 10.56 -5.68
C ILE A 189 10.64 11.40 -6.53
N LEU A 190 10.15 11.96 -7.63
CA LEU A 190 10.94 12.75 -8.56
C LEU A 190 10.24 14.09 -8.87
N PRO A 191 11.02 15.14 -9.10
CA PRO A 191 12.44 15.26 -8.81
C PRO A 191 12.74 15.16 -7.31
N PHE A 192 13.92 14.67 -6.96
CA PHE A 192 14.36 14.65 -5.57
C PHE A 192 14.52 16.06 -5.02
N ARG A 193 14.05 16.29 -3.81
CA ARG A 193 14.23 17.55 -3.11
C ARG A 193 15.48 17.48 -2.24
N ARG A 194 16.38 18.45 -2.36
CA ARG A 194 17.62 18.52 -1.55
C ARG A 194 17.31 18.61 -0.07
N GLU A 195 16.26 19.35 0.29
CA GLU A 195 15.80 19.53 1.68
C GLU A 195 15.46 18.20 2.37
N ARG A 196 15.08 17.18 1.60
CA ARG A 196 14.82 15.83 2.13
C ARG A 196 16.09 15.18 2.68
N PHE A 197 17.25 15.51 2.14
CA PHE A 197 18.54 14.97 2.56
C PHE A 197 19.21 15.82 3.64
N GLU A 198 18.94 17.12 3.68
CA GLU A 198 19.51 18.06 4.66
C GLU A 198 18.97 17.81 6.07
N ASN A 199 17.70 17.45 6.20
CA ASN A 199 17.01 17.22 7.47
C ASN A 199 17.35 15.89 8.17
N LEU A 200 18.20 15.05 7.58
CA LEU A 200 18.57 13.73 8.13
C LEU A 200 19.53 13.78 9.32
N HIS A 201 20.16 14.91 9.57
CA HIS A 201 21.18 15.07 10.62
C HIS A 201 20.61 15.03 12.05
N SER A 202 19.26 14.91 12.21
CA SER A 202 18.60 14.88 13.53
C SER A 202 18.29 13.46 14.04
N GLY A 203 18.67 12.40 13.32
CA GLY A 203 18.31 11.01 13.64
C GLY A 203 19.46 10.22 14.28
N LYS A 204 19.09 9.16 14.99
CA LYS A 204 19.87 8.25 15.86
C LYS A 204 21.13 7.59 15.27
N HIS A 205 21.59 7.95 14.07
CA HIS A 205 22.71 7.32 13.41
C HIS A 205 23.89 8.28 13.31
N ARG A 206 25.06 7.74 13.66
CA ARG A 206 26.36 8.39 13.78
C ARG A 206 26.67 9.26 12.55
N GLU A 207 26.97 10.54 12.76
CA GLU A 207 27.55 11.41 11.73
C GLU A 207 28.85 10.79 11.22
N ILE A 208 28.94 10.59 9.92
CA ILE A 208 30.17 10.18 9.28
C ILE A 208 31.00 11.47 9.12
N HIS A 209 31.85 11.75 10.08
CA HIS A 209 32.75 12.90 10.11
C HIS A 209 34.06 12.66 9.31
N HIS A 210 34.01 11.89 8.24
CA HIS A 210 35.18 11.67 7.43
C HIS A 210 35.16 12.56 6.19
N THR A 211 36.31 13.19 5.90
CA THR A 211 36.56 13.80 4.59
C THR A 211 36.57 12.68 3.56
N ALA A 212 35.41 12.43 2.96
CA ALA A 212 35.27 11.40 1.96
C ALA A 212 35.84 11.91 0.63
N THR A 213 36.77 11.16 0.05
CA THR A 213 37.18 11.32 -1.34
C THR A 213 36.29 10.42 -2.19
N PHE A 214 35.74 10.98 -3.27
CA PHE A 214 34.88 10.24 -4.20
C PHE A 214 35.68 9.87 -5.44
N ASP A 215 35.71 8.58 -5.76
CA ASP A 215 36.42 8.07 -6.94
C ASP A 215 35.39 7.46 -7.91
N PRO A 216 35.35 7.87 -9.19
CA PRO A 216 36.22 8.85 -9.84
C PRO A 216 35.82 10.32 -9.61
N SER A 217 34.55 10.62 -9.33
CA SER A 217 34.08 11.97 -9.00
C SER A 217 32.72 11.91 -8.29
N PRO A 218 32.32 12.95 -7.51
CA PRO A 218 31.02 13.01 -6.86
C PRO A 218 29.84 12.86 -7.85
N GLU A 219 29.96 13.42 -9.05
CA GLU A 219 28.92 13.37 -10.09
C GLU A 219 28.65 11.93 -10.54
N ILE A 220 29.71 11.17 -10.89
CA ILE A 220 29.60 9.77 -11.33
C ILE A 220 29.07 8.88 -10.20
N VAL A 221 29.51 9.13 -8.97
CA VAL A 221 28.98 8.42 -7.82
C VAL A 221 27.48 8.70 -7.65
N MET A 222 27.05 9.95 -7.79
CA MET A 222 25.62 10.33 -7.71
C MET A 222 24.78 9.70 -8.83
N GLU A 223 25.29 9.61 -10.07
CA GLU A 223 24.59 8.96 -11.19
C GLU A 223 24.25 7.49 -10.90
N ASN A 224 25.06 6.82 -10.09
CA ASN A 224 24.82 5.43 -9.68
C ASN A 224 23.99 5.33 -8.39
N LEU A 225 24.20 6.21 -7.42
CA LEU A 225 23.53 6.15 -6.12
C LEU A 225 22.05 6.54 -6.22
N VAL A 226 21.74 7.60 -6.97
CA VAL A 226 20.38 8.15 -7.02
C VAL A 226 19.36 7.18 -7.62
N PRO A 227 19.62 6.46 -8.73
CA PRO A 227 18.73 5.40 -9.21
C PRO A 227 18.55 4.27 -8.20
N ASN A 228 19.61 3.87 -7.48
CA ASN A 228 19.50 2.84 -6.45
C ASN A 228 18.67 3.29 -5.26
N TYR A 229 18.79 4.55 -4.87
CA TYR A 229 17.92 5.15 -3.85
C TYR A 229 16.45 5.19 -4.29
N ALA A 230 16.17 5.57 -5.56
CA ALA A 230 14.83 5.54 -6.12
C ALA A 230 14.21 4.14 -6.08
N LYS A 231 14.99 3.09 -6.44
CA LYS A 231 14.57 1.68 -6.31
C LYS A 231 14.19 1.34 -4.88
N GLY A 232 14.99 1.81 -3.91
CA GLY A 232 14.74 1.61 -2.48
C GLY A 232 13.45 2.26 -2.01
N LEU A 233 13.19 3.49 -2.45
CA LEU A 233 11.94 4.18 -2.12
C LEU A 233 10.72 3.45 -2.67
N ILE A 234 10.77 3.05 -3.94
CA ILE A 234 9.67 2.31 -4.57
C ILE A 234 9.48 0.95 -3.87
N TYR A 235 10.56 0.25 -3.55
CA TYR A 235 10.48 -1.00 -2.79
C TYR A 235 9.86 -0.78 -1.41
N GLY A 236 10.34 0.19 -0.66
CA GLY A 236 9.82 0.53 0.67
C GLY A 236 8.33 0.83 0.64
N THR A 237 7.88 1.70 -0.29
CA THR A 237 6.44 2.02 -0.44
C THR A 237 5.60 0.81 -0.85
N MET A 238 6.12 -0.11 -1.69
CA MET A 238 5.42 -1.35 -2.04
C MET A 238 5.30 -2.30 -0.85
N VAL A 239 6.34 -2.46 -0.04
CA VAL A 239 6.31 -3.33 1.15
C VAL A 239 5.41 -2.74 2.21
N GLU A 240 5.47 -1.45 2.44
CA GLU A 240 4.64 -0.74 3.41
C GLU A 240 3.15 -0.77 3.03
N ALA A 241 2.84 -0.52 1.76
CA ALA A 241 1.49 -0.67 1.22
C ALA A 241 0.96 -2.10 1.38
N PHE A 242 1.80 -3.11 1.12
CA PHE A 242 1.43 -4.52 1.31
C PHE A 242 1.22 -4.85 2.80
N ALA A 243 2.08 -4.37 3.69
CA ALA A 243 1.93 -4.56 5.13
C ALA A 243 0.63 -3.92 5.64
N SER A 244 0.31 -2.69 5.19
CA SER A 244 -0.93 -1.98 5.50
C SER A 244 -2.15 -2.72 4.95
N GLU A 245 -2.10 -3.24 3.72
CA GLU A 245 -3.18 -4.08 3.15
C GLU A 245 -3.45 -5.32 4.01
N GLN A 246 -2.39 -6.02 4.45
CA GLN A 246 -2.55 -7.20 5.30
C GLN A 246 -3.05 -6.83 6.69
N HIS A 247 -2.65 -5.71 7.24
CA HIS A 247 -3.15 -5.19 8.51
C HIS A 247 -4.64 -4.84 8.43
N ALA A 248 -5.05 -4.06 7.42
CA ALA A 248 -6.45 -3.71 7.18
C ALA A 248 -7.33 -4.96 7.02
N ARG A 249 -6.82 -5.97 6.28
CA ARG A 249 -7.52 -7.25 6.13
C ARG A 249 -7.62 -8.01 7.45
N MET A 250 -6.55 -8.06 8.24
CA MET A 250 -6.53 -8.68 9.55
C MET A 250 -7.60 -8.06 10.46
N MET A 251 -7.66 -6.73 10.54
CA MET A 251 -8.66 -6.02 11.35
C MET A 251 -10.09 -6.25 10.85
N ALA A 252 -10.31 -6.25 9.54
CA ALA A 252 -11.61 -6.54 8.95
C ALA A 252 -12.08 -7.98 9.26
N MET A 253 -11.17 -8.96 9.21
CA MET A 253 -11.48 -10.36 9.51
C MET A 253 -11.72 -10.59 11.03
N ASP A 254 -11.01 -9.90 11.91
CA ASP A 254 -11.25 -9.94 13.35
C ASP A 254 -12.65 -9.40 13.68
N SER A 255 -13.02 -8.25 13.11
CA SER A 255 -14.36 -7.68 13.26
C SER A 255 -15.45 -8.60 12.72
N ALA A 256 -15.24 -9.20 11.54
CA ALA A 256 -16.17 -10.15 10.96
C ALA A 256 -16.33 -11.42 11.83
N THR A 257 -15.24 -11.90 12.42
CA THR A 257 -15.24 -13.07 13.33
C THR A 257 -16.01 -12.77 14.62
N LYS A 258 -15.84 -11.56 15.19
CA LYS A 258 -16.62 -11.11 16.36
C LYS A 258 -18.10 -11.03 16.02
N SER A 259 -18.47 -10.36 14.94
CA SER A 259 -19.86 -10.26 14.49
C SER A 259 -20.49 -11.63 14.22
N ALA A 260 -19.73 -12.58 13.67
CA ALA A 260 -20.20 -13.94 13.47
C ALA A 260 -20.50 -14.67 14.80
N LYS A 261 -19.67 -14.48 15.83
CA LYS A 261 -19.91 -15.04 17.18
C LYS A 261 -21.18 -14.50 17.79
N ASP A 262 -21.41 -13.19 17.73
CA ASP A 262 -22.60 -12.54 18.24
C ASP A 262 -23.86 -13.06 17.53
N MET A 263 -23.81 -13.16 16.19
CA MET A 263 -24.91 -13.72 15.39
C MET A 263 -25.22 -15.17 15.75
N ILE A 264 -24.21 -16.01 16.03
CA ILE A 264 -24.40 -17.40 16.46
C ILE A 264 -25.11 -17.43 17.81
N GLN A 265 -24.77 -16.55 18.74
CA GLN A 265 -25.45 -16.47 20.04
C GLN A 265 -26.93 -16.10 19.87
N GLU A 266 -27.24 -15.10 19.07
CA GLU A 266 -28.61 -14.69 18.76
C GLU A 266 -29.41 -15.81 18.10
N LEU A 267 -28.84 -16.48 17.11
CA LEU A 267 -29.49 -17.60 16.43
C LEU A 267 -29.73 -18.80 17.36
N ASN A 268 -28.80 -19.09 18.27
CA ASN A 268 -28.99 -20.14 19.28
C ASN A 268 -30.14 -19.79 20.24
N LEU A 269 -30.27 -18.54 20.69
CA LEU A 269 -31.39 -18.07 21.50
C LEU A 269 -32.72 -18.21 20.73
N ALA A 270 -32.76 -17.82 19.47
CA ALA A 270 -33.92 -17.97 18.59
C ALA A 270 -34.29 -19.44 18.39
N TYR A 271 -33.30 -20.31 18.18
CA TYR A 271 -33.50 -21.76 18.06
C TYR A 271 -34.10 -22.37 19.33
N ASN A 272 -33.57 -22.02 20.51
CA ASN A 272 -34.07 -22.50 21.79
C ASN A 272 -35.49 -22.02 22.09
N ARG A 273 -35.85 -20.80 21.67
CA ARG A 273 -37.23 -20.29 21.78
C ARG A 273 -38.23 -20.99 20.85
N ALA A 274 -37.77 -21.35 19.64
CA ALA A 274 -38.61 -22.04 18.65
C ALA A 274 -38.84 -23.52 18.98
N ARG A 275 -37.93 -24.16 19.71
CA ARG A 275 -37.96 -25.59 20.07
C ARG A 275 -39.22 -26.02 20.85
N PRO A 276 -39.66 -25.34 21.95
CA PRO A 276 -40.86 -25.72 22.67
C PRO A 276 -42.12 -25.65 21.81
N VAL A 277 -42.22 -24.60 20.96
CA VAL A 277 -43.40 -24.38 20.10
C VAL A 277 -43.57 -25.51 19.07
N SER A 278 -42.47 -26.03 18.54
CA SER A 278 -42.50 -27.17 17.61
C SER A 278 -42.93 -28.47 18.25
N TYR A 279 -42.56 -28.72 19.52
CA TYR A 279 -42.98 -29.92 20.26
C TYR A 279 -44.45 -29.88 20.66
N THR A 280 -44.99 -28.73 21.05
CA THR A 280 -46.44 -28.58 21.39
C THR A 280 -47.30 -28.75 20.16
N HIS A 281 -46.87 -28.31 18.97
CA HIS A 281 -47.60 -28.46 17.70
C HIS A 281 -47.65 -29.94 17.22
N LEU A 282 -46.54 -30.67 17.36
CA LEU A 282 -46.49 -32.12 17.03
C LEU A 282 -47.37 -32.93 17.96
N ARG A 283 -47.37 -32.64 19.28
CA ARG A 283 -48.18 -33.33 20.29
C ARG A 283 -49.68 -33.08 20.10
N ALA A 284 -50.07 -31.92 19.60
CA ALA A 284 -51.47 -31.60 19.31
C ALA A 284 -52.01 -32.36 18.09
N HIS A 285 -51.12 -32.81 17.15
CA HIS A 285 -51.49 -33.62 15.98
C HIS A 285 -51.53 -35.13 16.27
N GLU A 286 -50.88 -35.59 17.34
CA GLU A 286 -50.91 -37.02 17.75
C GLU A 286 -52.09 -37.37 18.67
N THR A 287 -52.87 -36.37 19.10
CA THR A 287 -54.03 -36.54 20.02
C THR A 287 -55.37 -36.33 19.34
N LEU A 288 -55.44 -36.33 18.02
CA LEU A 288 -56.67 -36.39 17.19
C LEU A 288 -56.65 -37.64 16.36
#